data_f16ae86e2b981820a4f6b7e411094ff0
#
_entry.id   f16ae86e2b981820a4f6b7e411094ff0
#
_cell.length_a   1.000
_cell.length_b   1.000
_cell.length_c   1.000
_cell.angle_alpha   90.00
_cell.angle_beta   90.00
_cell.angle_gamma   90.00
#
_symmetry.space_group_name_H-M   'P 1'
#
loop_
_entity.id
_entity.type
_entity.pdbx_description
1 polymer ?
#
loop_
_entity_poly.entity_id
_entity_poly.type
_entity_poly.pdbx_seq_one_letter_code
_entity_poly.pdbx_strand_id
1 'polypeptide(L)' 'MYKVNNLSGNWKNYKYTVIRDCRDTNEGWWYYGSYNSLQLAQEAYNEIGNGWIVETSQIEQA' A
#
# COMPACT_ATOMS: atom_id res chain seq x y z
N MET A 1 4.31 -6.25 -10.59
CA MET A 1 4.00 -6.50 -9.16
C MET A 1 4.80 -5.55 -8.28
N TYR A 2 4.21 -5.14 -7.18
CA TYR A 2 4.88 -4.24 -6.25
C TYR A 2 5.44 -5.05 -5.09
N LYS A 3 6.74 -4.98 -4.89
CA LYS A 3 7.37 -5.60 -3.73
C LYS A 3 7.33 -4.61 -2.58
N VAL A 4 6.56 -4.94 -1.56
CA VAL A 4 6.24 -4.01 -0.48
C VAL A 4 6.83 -4.49 0.84
N ASN A 5 7.49 -3.56 1.52
CA ASN A 5 8.09 -3.81 2.84
C ASN A 5 7.07 -3.55 3.94
N ASN A 6 7.26 -4.21 5.05
CA ASN A 6 6.51 -3.97 6.29
C ASN A 6 5.03 -4.35 6.19
N LEU A 7 4.72 -5.35 5.39
CA LEU A 7 3.36 -5.89 5.34
C LEU A 7 3.00 -6.49 6.70
N SER A 8 1.79 -6.25 7.16
CA SER A 8 1.37 -6.71 8.48
C SER A 8 -0.12 -7.01 8.52
N GLY A 9 -0.51 -7.80 9.52
CA GLY A 9 -1.90 -8.15 9.74
C GLY A 9 -2.50 -8.94 8.59
N ASN A 10 -3.78 -8.76 8.37
CA ASN A 10 -4.55 -9.49 7.37
C ASN A 10 -4.60 -8.76 6.03
N TRP A 11 -3.49 -8.15 5.63
CA TRP A 11 -3.47 -7.31 4.44
C TRP A 11 -4.01 -8.00 3.19
N LYS A 12 -3.82 -9.30 3.06
CA LYS A 12 -4.29 -10.07 1.89
C LYS A 12 -5.81 -10.14 1.79
N ASN A 13 -6.52 -9.91 2.90
CA ASN A 13 -7.97 -10.03 2.93
C ASN A 13 -8.70 -8.80 2.44
N TYR A 14 -7.96 -7.77 2.06
CA TYR A 14 -8.53 -6.50 1.62
C TYR A 14 -8.33 -6.31 0.13
N LYS A 15 -9.25 -5.59 -0.49
CA LYS A 15 -9.26 -5.41 -1.93
C LYS A 15 -8.21 -4.42 -2.41
N TYR A 16 -7.98 -3.36 -1.65
CA TYR A 16 -7.04 -2.30 -2.01
C TYR A 16 -5.98 -2.13 -0.94
N THR A 17 -4.78 -1.79 -1.37
CA THR A 17 -3.67 -1.49 -0.45
C THR A 17 -3.07 -0.15 -0.84
N VAL A 18 -2.78 0.64 0.19
CA VAL A 18 -2.07 1.91 0.01
C VAL A 18 -0.63 1.71 0.43
N ILE A 19 0.28 2.11 -0.45
CA ILE A 19 1.72 1.97 -0.23
C ILE A 19 2.38 3.34 -0.35
N ARG A 20 3.41 3.56 0.48
CA ARG A 20 4.20 4.79 0.44
C ARG A 20 5.40 4.60 -0.48
N ASP A 21 5.74 5.67 -1.18
CA ASP A 21 6.91 5.68 -2.04
C ASP A 21 8.13 6.14 -1.25
N CYS A 22 8.96 5.18 -0.85
CA CYS A 22 10.19 5.43 -0.11
C CYS A 22 11.42 5.10 -0.94
N ARG A 23 11.30 5.14 -2.27
CA ARG A 23 12.40 4.77 -3.16
C ARG A 23 13.58 5.73 -3.09
N ASP A 24 13.32 6.98 -2.73
CA ASP A 24 14.36 7.99 -2.58
C ASP A 24 15.32 7.68 -1.43
N THR A 25 14.89 6.86 -0.47
CA THR A 25 15.73 6.43 0.66
C THR A 25 16.18 4.98 0.53
N ASN A 26 16.02 4.37 -0.65
CA ASN A 26 16.33 2.97 -0.92
C ASN A 26 15.47 1.97 -0.15
N GLU A 27 14.38 2.42 0.43
CA GLU A 27 13.47 1.53 1.14
C GLU A 27 12.35 0.97 0.24
N GLY A 28 12.25 1.50 -0.97
CA GLY A 28 11.27 1.03 -1.96
C GLY A 28 9.85 1.38 -1.58
N TRP A 29 8.95 0.39 -1.74
CA TRP A 29 7.56 0.56 -1.39
C TRP A 29 7.32 0.11 0.04
N TRP A 30 6.58 0.91 0.79
CA TRP A 30 6.32 0.65 2.21
C TRP A 30 4.82 0.55 2.45
N TYR A 31 4.40 -0.49 3.17
CA TYR A 31 2.99 -0.70 3.46
C TYR A 31 2.43 0.41 4.37
N TYR A 32 1.27 0.94 4.01
CA TYR A 32 0.56 1.92 4.84
C TYR A 32 -0.72 1.34 5.42
N GLY A 33 -1.58 0.76 4.58
CA GLY A 33 -2.83 0.19 5.06
C GLY A 33 -3.58 -0.55 3.97
N SER A 34 -4.59 -1.29 4.38
CA SER A 34 -5.44 -2.06 3.47
C SER A 34 -6.90 -1.70 3.67
N TYR A 35 -7.66 -1.68 2.58
CA TYR A 35 -9.03 -1.19 2.57
C TYR A 35 -9.87 -1.99 1.60
N ASN A 36 -11.18 -2.13 1.92
CA ASN A 36 -12.12 -2.83 1.05
C ASN A 36 -12.85 -1.92 0.08
N SER A 37 -12.76 -0.61 0.26
CA SER A 37 -13.38 0.33 -0.64
C SER A 37 -12.35 1.29 -1.20
N LEU A 38 -12.55 1.67 -2.46
CA LEU A 38 -11.68 2.65 -3.11
C LEU A 38 -11.71 3.99 -2.40
N GLN A 39 -12.88 4.36 -1.88
CA GLN A 39 -13.03 5.63 -1.17
C GLN A 39 -12.15 5.67 0.09
N LEU A 40 -12.14 4.59 0.88
CA LEU A 40 -11.31 4.53 2.07
C LEU A 40 -9.83 4.56 1.71
N ALA A 41 -9.46 3.85 0.65
CA ALA A 41 -8.07 3.87 0.16
C ALA A 41 -7.68 5.28 -0.29
N GLN A 42 -8.58 5.98 -0.96
CA GLN A 42 -8.34 7.34 -1.42
C GLN A 42 -8.13 8.30 -0.25
N GLU A 43 -8.91 8.15 0.82
CA GLU A 43 -8.75 8.98 2.01
C GLU A 43 -7.38 8.75 2.65
N ALA A 44 -6.96 7.50 2.76
CA ALA A 44 -5.64 7.17 3.28
C ALA A 44 -4.53 7.73 2.40
N TYR A 45 -4.68 7.59 1.09
CA TYR A 45 -3.72 8.14 0.14
C TYR A 45 -3.60 9.67 0.30
N ASN A 46 -4.72 10.35 0.49
CA ASN A 46 -4.71 11.81 0.65
C ASN A 46 -3.94 12.23 1.91
N GLU A 47 -3.95 11.40 2.95
CA GLU A 47 -3.21 11.70 4.17
C GLU A 47 -1.71 11.61 3.96
N ILE A 48 -1.24 10.62 3.22
CA ILE A 48 0.20 10.44 3.02
C ILE A 48 0.75 11.28 1.86
N GLY A 49 -0.07 11.52 0.83
CA GLY A 49 0.31 12.36 -0.31
C GLY A 49 1.44 11.82 -1.19
N ASN A 50 2.15 10.81 -0.76
CA ASN A 50 3.33 10.29 -1.46
C ASN A 50 3.26 8.78 -1.52
N GLY A 51 2.47 8.26 -2.45
CA GLY A 51 2.30 6.83 -2.58
C GLY A 51 1.34 6.46 -3.69
N TRP A 52 0.81 5.25 -3.58
CA TRP A 52 -0.07 4.69 -4.59
C TRP A 52 -1.19 3.88 -3.95
N ILE A 53 -2.32 3.85 -4.62
CA ILE A 53 -3.39 2.91 -4.33
C ILE A 53 -3.26 1.79 -5.34
N VAL A 54 -3.09 0.57 -4.87
CA VAL A 54 -2.95 -0.59 -5.75
C VAL A 54 -3.94 -1.67 -5.35
N GLU A 55 -4.29 -2.53 -6.30
CA GLU A 55 -5.07 -3.71 -5.98
C GLU A 55 -4.17 -4.65 -5.17
N THR A 56 -4.70 -5.18 -4.09
CA THR A 56 -3.92 -6.05 -3.19
C THR A 56 -3.31 -7.24 -3.92
N SER A 57 -3.99 -7.74 -4.96
CA SER A 57 -3.47 -8.85 -5.76
C SER A 57 -2.17 -8.52 -6.49
N GLN A 58 -1.81 -7.25 -6.61
CA GLN A 58 -0.58 -6.81 -7.25
C GLN A 58 0.59 -6.70 -6.29
N ILE A 59 0.38 -7.06 -5.03
CA ILE A 59 1.39 -6.90 -3.98
C ILE A 59 2.10 -8.22 -3.72
N GLU A 60 3.40 -8.11 -3.56
CA GLU A 60 4.27 -9.20 -3.20
C GLU A 60 5.13 -8.74 -2.03
N GLN A 61 5.34 -9.62 -1.07
CA GLN A 61 6.18 -9.28 0.07
C GLN A 61 7.64 -9.17 -0.37
N ALA A 62 8.25 -8.08 0.02
CA ALA A 62 9.65 -7.84 -0.29
C ALA A 62 10.58 -8.71 0.56
#